data_b019425af95ceffa8db71f9a163ff4cc
#
_entry.id   b019425af95ceffa8db71f9a163ff4cc
#
_cell.length_a   1.000
_cell.length_b   1.000
_cell.length_c   1.000
_cell.angle_alpha   90.00
_cell.angle_beta   90.00
_cell.angle_gamma   90.00
#
_symmetry.space_group_name_H-M   'P 1'
#
loop_
_entity.id
_entity.type
_entity.pdbx_description
1 polymer ?
#
loop_
_entity_poly.entity_id
_entity_poly.type
_entity_poly.pdbx_seq_one_letter_code
_entity_poly.pdbx_strand_id
1 'polypeptide(L)'
;MLYIIRHGKTDMNAKMLMQGRSDQPLNDAGIGQAEEAASRFAAMGIEIDKVYSSPLGRAVRTAEIIAPHSERVIDGRLIEMDYGPYEGMDLRDPAPEVMDFFEDFVNVPAPDGMEPLSDVVARMGSFLEDIRREAAEKNILISTHAIAMKGALEYLTPDSHGSYWAKNIGNCDIYAAEVKDGKYTVPVILDDGRER
;
A
#
# COMPACT_ATOMS: atom_id res chain seq x y z
N MET A 1 -7.84 15.32 -2.62
CA MET A 1 -6.78 14.42 -3.17
C MET A 1 -6.66 13.18 -2.32
N LEU A 2 -6.46 12.04 -2.95
CA LEU A 2 -6.16 10.76 -2.29
C LEU A 2 -4.68 10.43 -2.49
N TYR A 3 -3.98 10.11 -1.41
CA TYR A 3 -2.60 9.64 -1.42
C TYR A 3 -2.55 8.25 -0.80
N ILE A 4 -1.95 7.28 -1.50
CA ILE A 4 -1.80 5.91 -1.01
C ILE A 4 -0.31 5.64 -0.87
N ILE A 5 0.13 5.27 0.33
CA ILE A 5 1.53 5.02 0.65
C ILE A 5 1.73 3.59 1.17
N ARG A 6 2.79 2.94 0.69
CA ARG A 6 3.32 1.73 1.32
C ARG A 6 4.11 2.11 2.58
N HIS A 7 3.95 1.35 3.67
CA HIS A 7 4.73 1.55 4.89
C HIS A 7 6.25 1.58 4.68
N GLY A 8 6.98 2.24 5.58
CA GLY A 8 8.44 2.26 5.62
C GLY A 8 9.06 0.88 5.85
N LYS A 9 10.36 0.74 5.60
CA LYS A 9 11.08 -0.54 5.68
C LYS A 9 11.06 -1.15 7.09
N THR A 10 10.89 -2.48 7.15
CA THR A 10 11.04 -3.31 8.35
C THR A 10 12.26 -4.20 8.24
N ASP A 11 12.65 -4.88 9.32
CA ASP A 11 13.74 -5.87 9.28
C ASP A 11 13.38 -7.08 8.41
N MET A 12 12.11 -7.49 8.34
CA MET A 12 11.70 -8.54 7.42
C MET A 12 11.92 -8.12 5.96
N ASN A 13 11.55 -6.89 5.61
CA ASN A 13 11.83 -6.36 4.26
C ASN A 13 13.34 -6.31 3.96
N ALA A 14 14.16 -5.88 4.93
CA ALA A 14 15.61 -5.84 4.78
C ALA A 14 16.24 -7.23 4.58
N LYS A 15 15.65 -8.26 5.19
CA LYS A 15 16.07 -9.65 5.08
C LYS A 15 15.44 -10.39 3.91
N MET A 16 14.63 -9.72 3.08
CA MET A 16 13.88 -10.34 1.98
C MET A 16 12.96 -11.48 2.46
N LEU A 17 12.31 -11.28 3.61
CA LEU A 17 11.31 -12.21 4.12
C LEU A 17 9.90 -11.76 3.76
N MET A 18 9.05 -12.71 3.37
CA MET A 18 7.64 -12.45 3.08
C MET A 18 6.93 -11.94 4.33
N GLN A 19 6.31 -10.78 4.23
CA GLN A 19 5.67 -10.11 5.35
C GLN A 19 4.23 -9.73 5.00
N GLY A 20 3.30 -10.52 5.45
CA GLY A 20 1.87 -10.27 5.33
C GLY A 20 1.29 -9.65 6.60
N ARG A 21 0.62 -10.47 7.40
CA ARG A 21 -0.11 -10.01 8.60
C ARG A 21 0.70 -10.04 9.89
N SER A 22 1.92 -10.60 9.89
CA SER A 22 2.83 -10.46 11.04
C SER A 22 3.16 -9.00 11.29
N ASP A 23 3.09 -8.57 12.55
CA ASP A 23 3.30 -7.17 12.91
C ASP A 23 4.73 -6.94 13.41
N GLN A 24 5.56 -6.41 12.52
CA GLN A 24 6.94 -6.02 12.80
C GLN A 24 7.07 -4.51 12.71
N PRO A 25 7.82 -3.85 13.61
CA PRO A 25 8.01 -2.40 13.60
C PRO A 25 8.81 -1.95 12.38
N LEU A 26 8.75 -0.65 12.09
CA LEU A 26 9.72 -0.01 11.21
C LEU A 26 11.13 -0.15 11.80
N ASN A 27 12.12 -0.37 10.95
CA ASN A 27 13.51 -0.20 11.33
C ASN A 27 13.96 1.26 11.10
N ASP A 28 15.21 1.59 11.47
CA ASP A 28 15.74 2.95 11.34
C ASP A 28 15.66 3.48 9.91
N ALA A 29 15.92 2.62 8.91
CA ALA A 29 15.79 2.99 7.51
C ALA A 29 14.32 3.29 7.14
N GLY A 30 13.37 2.53 7.67
CA GLY A 30 11.94 2.77 7.46
C GLY A 30 11.43 4.05 8.11
N ILE A 31 11.95 4.39 9.28
CA ILE A 31 11.68 5.68 9.94
C ILE A 31 12.19 6.82 9.06
N GLY A 32 13.44 6.77 8.62
CA GLY A 32 14.01 7.78 7.73
C GLY A 32 13.23 7.93 6.40
N GLN A 33 12.77 6.81 5.81
CA GLN A 33 11.92 6.85 4.61
C GLN A 33 10.59 7.58 4.86
N ALA A 34 9.97 7.36 6.02
CA ALA A 34 8.72 8.04 6.38
C ALA A 34 8.95 9.55 6.65
N GLU A 35 10.06 9.93 7.27
CA GLU A 35 10.48 11.33 7.48
C GLU A 35 10.75 12.03 6.13
N GLU A 36 11.37 11.35 5.20
CA GLU A 36 11.59 11.84 3.83
C GLU A 36 10.26 12.03 3.09
N ALA A 37 9.31 11.10 3.23
CA ALA A 37 7.97 11.24 2.69
C ALA A 37 7.23 12.44 3.31
N ALA A 38 7.33 12.66 4.62
CA ALA A 38 6.78 13.83 5.30
C ALA A 38 7.37 15.15 4.73
N SER A 39 8.69 15.17 4.54
CA SER A 39 9.39 16.32 3.97
C SER A 39 8.94 16.62 2.53
N ARG A 40 8.66 15.59 1.73
CA ARG A 40 8.11 15.76 0.37
C ARG A 40 6.72 16.40 0.38
N PHE A 41 5.81 15.94 1.24
CA PHE A 41 4.49 16.56 1.39
C PHE A 41 4.62 18.03 1.79
N ALA A 42 5.49 18.34 2.75
CA ALA A 42 5.74 19.72 3.19
C ALA A 42 6.32 20.60 2.06
N ALA A 43 7.30 20.08 1.30
CA ALA A 43 7.90 20.81 0.17
C ALA A 43 6.89 21.11 -0.96
N MET A 44 5.90 20.24 -1.14
CA MET A 44 4.81 20.43 -2.11
C MET A 44 3.67 21.29 -1.54
N GLY A 45 3.73 21.74 -0.29
CA GLY A 45 2.67 22.49 0.37
C GLY A 45 1.39 21.68 0.59
N ILE A 46 1.51 20.35 0.69
CA ILE A 46 0.37 19.45 0.87
C ILE A 46 0.17 19.21 2.36
N GLU A 47 -0.97 19.64 2.88
CA GLU A 47 -1.44 19.30 4.23
C GLU A 47 -2.39 18.12 4.16
N ILE A 48 -2.20 17.12 5.00
CA ILE A 48 -3.07 15.93 5.10
C ILE A 48 -4.17 16.24 6.12
N ASP A 49 -5.41 16.25 5.66
CA ASP A 49 -6.57 16.52 6.52
C ASP A 49 -6.95 15.29 7.35
N LYS A 50 -6.80 14.09 6.78
CA LYS A 50 -7.18 12.85 7.44
C LYS A 50 -6.33 11.67 6.99
N VAL A 51 -6.12 10.74 7.89
CA VAL A 51 -5.39 9.50 7.64
C VAL A 51 -6.28 8.29 7.86
N TYR A 52 -6.25 7.37 6.92
CA TYR A 52 -6.71 6.00 7.10
C TYR A 52 -5.51 5.07 7.11
N SER A 53 -5.45 4.15 8.05
CA SER A 53 -4.31 3.23 8.18
C SER A 53 -4.75 1.79 8.36
N SER A 54 -3.96 0.89 7.77
CA SER A 54 -3.96 -0.51 8.18
C SER A 54 -3.76 -0.63 9.70
N PRO A 55 -4.32 -1.66 10.35
CA PRO A 55 -4.11 -1.88 11.78
C PRO A 55 -2.68 -2.27 12.16
N LEU A 56 -1.83 -2.67 11.19
CA LEU A 56 -0.47 -3.13 11.47
C LEU A 56 0.44 -1.95 11.85
N GLY A 57 1.19 -2.12 12.94
CA GLY A 57 1.99 -1.07 13.56
C GLY A 57 2.96 -0.37 12.62
N ARG A 58 3.54 -1.08 11.64
CA ARG A 58 4.40 -0.47 10.61
C ARG A 58 3.68 0.56 9.73
N ALA A 59 2.42 0.31 9.38
CA ALA A 59 1.61 1.25 8.60
C ALA A 59 1.14 2.42 9.47
N VAL A 60 0.70 2.14 10.69
CA VAL A 60 0.32 3.17 11.68
C VAL A 60 1.50 4.11 11.93
N ARG A 61 2.68 3.55 12.20
CA ARG A 61 3.88 4.35 12.50
C ARG A 61 4.31 5.21 11.30
N THR A 62 4.23 4.67 10.08
CA THR A 62 4.51 5.46 8.86
C THR A 62 3.58 6.67 8.77
N ALA A 63 2.28 6.46 8.99
CA ALA A 63 1.28 7.53 8.96
C ALA A 63 1.49 8.56 10.07
N GLU A 64 1.88 8.13 11.28
CA GLU A 64 2.21 9.02 12.40
C GLU A 64 3.35 9.97 12.11
N ILE A 65 4.38 9.48 11.43
CA ILE A 65 5.53 10.30 11.06
C ILE A 65 5.14 11.33 9.99
N ILE A 66 4.33 10.91 9.01
CA ILE A 66 3.97 11.78 7.88
C ILE A 66 2.95 12.85 8.30
N ALA A 67 1.94 12.47 9.06
CA ALA A 67 0.82 13.33 9.42
C ALA A 67 0.51 13.26 10.93
N PRO A 68 1.40 13.78 11.79
CA PRO A 68 1.33 13.59 13.25
C PRO A 68 0.11 14.24 13.90
N HIS A 69 -0.46 15.28 13.28
CA HIS A 69 -1.57 16.06 13.82
C HIS A 69 -2.93 15.73 13.18
N SER A 70 -2.95 14.91 12.12
CA SER A 70 -4.19 14.58 11.42
C SER A 70 -4.99 13.51 12.19
N GLU A 71 -6.32 13.61 12.08
CA GLU A 71 -7.21 12.53 12.55
C GLU A 71 -6.82 11.21 11.89
N ARG A 72 -6.67 10.16 12.69
CA ARG A 72 -6.32 8.83 12.18
C ARG A 72 -7.43 7.82 12.47
N VAL A 73 -7.86 7.14 11.42
CA VAL A 73 -8.85 6.05 11.47
C VAL A 73 -8.17 4.75 11.05
N ILE A 74 -8.34 3.72 11.85
CA ILE A 74 -7.85 2.37 11.53
C ILE A 74 -8.95 1.62 10.81
N ASP A 75 -8.63 1.05 9.63
CA ASP A 75 -9.56 0.23 8.86
C ASP A 75 -8.91 -1.11 8.48
N GLY A 76 -9.57 -2.20 8.90
CA GLY A 76 -9.06 -3.56 8.69
C GLY A 76 -8.96 -3.96 7.21
N ARG A 77 -9.71 -3.29 6.31
CA ARG A 77 -9.65 -3.54 4.87
C ARG A 77 -8.32 -3.10 4.24
N LEU A 78 -7.54 -2.26 4.95
CA LEU A 78 -6.23 -1.77 4.51
C LEU A 78 -5.06 -2.69 4.90
N ILE A 79 -5.34 -3.83 5.54
CA ILE A 79 -4.31 -4.79 5.95
C ILE A 79 -3.63 -5.42 4.72
N GLU A 80 -2.39 -5.92 4.90
CA GLU A 80 -1.69 -6.63 3.82
C GLU A 80 -2.40 -7.95 3.46
N MET A 81 -2.10 -8.47 2.28
CA MET A 81 -2.51 -9.80 1.86
C MET A 81 -2.12 -10.83 2.92
N ASP A 82 -3.03 -11.75 3.20
CA ASP A 82 -2.71 -12.92 4.03
C ASP A 82 -1.90 -13.91 3.21
N TYR A 83 -0.68 -14.17 3.64
CA TYR A 83 0.18 -15.17 3.01
C TYR A 83 0.07 -16.56 3.65
N GLY A 84 -0.77 -16.71 4.68
CA GLY A 84 -1.05 -17.99 5.32
C GLY A 84 0.23 -18.73 5.74
N PRO A 85 0.44 -19.97 5.27
CA PRO A 85 1.59 -20.79 5.67
C PRO A 85 2.94 -20.28 5.15
N TYR A 86 2.95 -19.33 4.22
CA TYR A 86 4.17 -18.77 3.61
C TYR A 86 4.69 -17.52 4.30
N GLU A 87 4.03 -17.08 5.38
CA GLU A 87 4.48 -15.94 6.19
C GLU A 87 5.91 -16.18 6.71
N GLY A 88 6.80 -15.22 6.49
CA GLY A 88 8.21 -15.32 6.89
C GLY A 88 9.12 -16.10 5.94
N MET A 89 8.60 -16.61 4.83
CA MET A 89 9.39 -17.30 3.81
C MET A 89 10.48 -16.40 3.22
N ASP A 90 11.65 -16.96 2.94
CA ASP A 90 12.75 -16.26 2.27
C ASP A 90 12.43 -16.07 0.77
N LEU A 91 12.29 -14.85 0.34
CA LEU A 91 11.97 -14.49 -1.05
C LEU A 91 13.14 -14.70 -2.04
N ARG A 92 14.32 -15.09 -1.55
CA ARG A 92 15.47 -15.48 -2.38
C ARG A 92 15.44 -16.95 -2.78
N ASP A 93 14.65 -17.74 -2.03
CA ASP A 93 14.44 -19.18 -2.28
C ASP A 93 12.96 -19.54 -1.96
N PRO A 94 12.01 -18.99 -2.75
CA PRO A 94 10.60 -19.20 -2.52
C PRO A 94 10.17 -20.62 -2.91
N ALA A 95 9.08 -21.10 -2.30
CA ALA A 95 8.41 -22.32 -2.75
C ALA A 95 7.97 -22.17 -4.22
N PRO A 96 8.06 -23.23 -5.05
CA PRO A 96 7.76 -23.15 -6.48
C PRO A 96 6.40 -22.53 -6.80
N GLU A 97 5.35 -22.91 -6.10
CA GLU A 97 4.00 -22.37 -6.28
C GLU A 97 3.88 -20.89 -5.94
N VAL A 98 4.72 -20.39 -5.02
CA VAL A 98 4.80 -18.96 -4.67
C VAL A 98 5.58 -18.20 -5.74
N MET A 99 6.64 -18.80 -6.26
CA MET A 99 7.42 -18.22 -7.35
C MET A 99 6.54 -18.05 -8.59
N ASP A 100 5.84 -19.12 -9.01
CA ASP A 100 4.95 -19.10 -10.16
C ASP A 100 3.86 -18.00 -10.02
N PHE A 101 3.30 -17.88 -8.81
CA PHE A 101 2.30 -16.84 -8.50
C PHE A 101 2.87 -15.42 -8.60
N PHE A 102 4.08 -15.18 -8.07
CA PHE A 102 4.69 -13.85 -8.14
C PHE A 102 5.22 -13.48 -9.54
N GLU A 103 5.51 -14.47 -10.39
CA GLU A 103 5.89 -14.24 -11.78
C GLU A 103 4.69 -13.91 -12.67
N ASP A 104 3.50 -14.44 -12.36
CA ASP A 104 2.29 -14.19 -13.13
C ASP A 104 1.03 -14.10 -12.26
N PHE A 105 0.89 -12.99 -11.55
CA PHE A 105 -0.28 -12.70 -10.72
C PHE A 105 -1.64 -12.72 -11.46
N VAL A 106 -1.61 -12.58 -12.79
CA VAL A 106 -2.84 -12.49 -13.60
C VAL A 106 -3.40 -13.89 -13.93
N ASN A 107 -2.52 -14.82 -14.26
CA ASN A 107 -2.92 -16.14 -14.77
C ASN A 107 -2.73 -17.25 -13.73
N VAL A 108 -1.86 -17.05 -12.73
CA VAL A 108 -1.62 -18.04 -11.68
C VAL A 108 -2.42 -17.65 -10.42
N PRO A 109 -3.29 -18.54 -9.91
CA PRO A 109 -4.04 -18.25 -8.69
C PRO A 109 -3.11 -18.21 -7.47
N ALA A 110 -3.55 -17.50 -6.42
CA ALA A 110 -2.85 -17.51 -5.15
C ALA A 110 -2.73 -18.95 -4.61
N PRO A 111 -1.56 -19.36 -4.09
CA PRO A 111 -1.36 -20.67 -3.47
C PRO A 111 -2.34 -20.94 -2.34
N ASP A 112 -2.59 -22.22 -2.04
CA ASP A 112 -3.50 -22.64 -0.99
C ASP A 112 -3.11 -22.03 0.36
N GLY A 113 -4.08 -21.42 1.00
CA GLY A 113 -3.90 -20.74 2.28
C GLY A 113 -3.52 -19.25 2.19
N MET A 114 -3.20 -18.74 0.99
CA MET A 114 -3.09 -17.30 0.76
C MET A 114 -4.44 -16.67 0.45
N GLU A 115 -4.59 -15.38 0.77
CA GLU A 115 -5.74 -14.57 0.37
C GLU A 115 -5.77 -14.44 -1.17
N PRO A 116 -6.90 -14.71 -1.85
CA PRO A 116 -7.02 -14.46 -3.29
C PRO A 116 -6.86 -12.97 -3.63
N LEU A 117 -6.20 -12.65 -4.75
CA LEU A 117 -6.05 -11.24 -5.19
C LEU A 117 -7.39 -10.56 -5.45
N SER A 118 -8.40 -11.32 -5.90
CA SER A 118 -9.77 -10.81 -6.06
C SER A 118 -10.34 -10.26 -4.75
N ASP A 119 -10.04 -10.90 -3.62
CA ASP A 119 -10.52 -10.49 -2.31
C ASP A 119 -9.77 -9.25 -1.83
N VAL A 120 -8.47 -9.16 -2.11
CA VAL A 120 -7.68 -7.94 -1.88
C VAL A 120 -8.27 -6.76 -2.66
N VAL A 121 -8.55 -6.93 -3.96
CA VAL A 121 -9.18 -5.90 -4.80
C VAL A 121 -10.56 -5.52 -4.26
N ALA A 122 -11.37 -6.50 -3.90
CA ALA A 122 -12.74 -6.27 -3.42
C ALA A 122 -12.76 -5.48 -2.10
N ARG A 123 -11.91 -5.85 -1.11
CA ARG A 123 -11.87 -5.12 0.17
C ARG A 123 -11.30 -3.71 0.03
N MET A 124 -10.26 -3.53 -0.80
CA MET A 124 -9.70 -2.20 -1.09
C MET A 124 -10.71 -1.34 -1.84
N GLY A 125 -11.43 -1.89 -2.81
CA GLY A 125 -12.49 -1.20 -3.54
C GLY A 125 -13.63 -0.78 -2.63
N SER A 126 -14.11 -1.68 -1.77
CA SER A 126 -15.16 -1.37 -0.78
C SER A 126 -14.75 -0.20 0.12
N PHE A 127 -13.50 -0.19 0.59
CA PHE A 127 -12.97 0.92 1.40
C PHE A 127 -12.94 2.23 0.60
N LEU A 128 -12.43 2.21 -0.63
CA LEU A 128 -12.31 3.40 -1.48
C LEU A 128 -13.67 4.01 -1.82
N GLU A 129 -14.69 3.18 -2.03
CA GLU A 129 -16.06 3.66 -2.27
C GLU A 129 -16.64 4.39 -1.06
N ASP A 130 -16.39 3.87 0.16
CA ASP A 130 -16.89 4.50 1.40
C ASP A 130 -16.29 5.90 1.61
N ILE A 131 -15.02 6.10 1.28
CA ILE A 131 -14.34 7.39 1.49
C ILE A 131 -14.39 8.33 0.28
N ARG A 132 -14.97 7.92 -0.87
CA ARG A 132 -14.90 8.67 -2.13
C ARG A 132 -15.40 10.11 -2.01
N ARG A 133 -16.49 10.34 -1.28
CA ARG A 133 -17.02 11.70 -1.07
C ARG A 133 -16.05 12.55 -0.27
N GLU A 134 -15.48 11.99 0.78
CA GLU A 134 -14.51 12.68 1.61
C GLU A 134 -13.22 13.00 0.82
N ALA A 135 -12.75 12.07 -0.01
CA ALA A 135 -11.58 12.25 -0.88
C ALA A 135 -11.76 13.33 -1.95
N ALA A 136 -13.01 13.68 -2.30
CA ALA A 136 -13.30 14.80 -3.20
C ALA A 136 -13.05 16.16 -2.54
N GLU A 137 -13.16 16.25 -1.21
CA GLU A 137 -13.14 17.51 -0.46
C GLU A 137 -11.87 17.69 0.37
N LYS A 138 -11.17 16.61 0.69
CA LYS A 138 -10.01 16.56 1.60
C LYS A 138 -8.79 15.92 0.97
N ASN A 139 -7.62 16.24 1.52
CA ASN A 139 -6.39 15.51 1.30
C ASN A 139 -6.35 14.31 2.26
N ILE A 140 -6.57 13.12 1.74
CA ILE A 140 -6.60 11.88 2.51
C ILE A 140 -5.32 11.09 2.26
N LEU A 141 -4.65 10.64 3.32
CA LEU A 141 -3.55 9.69 3.28
C LEU A 141 -4.05 8.30 3.67
N ILE A 142 -3.80 7.31 2.81
CA ILE A 142 -3.99 5.89 3.11
C ILE A 142 -2.62 5.27 3.34
N SER A 143 -2.35 4.78 4.55
CA SER A 143 -1.14 4.03 4.87
C SER A 143 -1.42 2.53 4.86
N THR A 144 -0.77 1.82 3.94
CA THR A 144 -1.03 0.41 3.67
C THR A 144 0.26 -0.34 3.26
N HIS A 145 0.15 -1.41 2.50
CA HIS A 145 1.20 -2.38 2.20
C HIS A 145 1.32 -2.61 0.69
N ALA A 146 2.26 -3.46 0.28
CA ALA A 146 2.59 -3.63 -1.13
C ALA A 146 1.44 -4.23 -1.95
N ILE A 147 0.94 -5.41 -1.57
CA ILE A 147 -0.11 -6.08 -2.35
C ILE A 147 -1.47 -5.41 -2.14
N ALA A 148 -1.78 -4.97 -0.92
CA ALA A 148 -2.99 -4.19 -0.67
C ALA A 148 -3.02 -2.90 -1.52
N MET A 149 -1.90 -2.20 -1.65
CA MET A 149 -1.78 -1.02 -2.50
C MET A 149 -1.96 -1.36 -3.98
N LYS A 150 -1.35 -2.45 -4.48
CA LYS A 150 -1.58 -2.93 -5.85
C LYS A 150 -3.07 -3.22 -6.09
N GLY A 151 -3.74 -3.86 -5.14
CA GLY A 151 -5.19 -4.11 -5.22
C GLY A 151 -6.02 -2.83 -5.29
N ALA A 152 -5.65 -1.78 -4.55
CA ALA A 152 -6.26 -0.46 -4.66
C ALA A 152 -6.04 0.16 -6.05
N LEU A 153 -4.81 0.07 -6.58
CA LEU A 153 -4.46 0.62 -7.89
C LEU A 153 -5.19 -0.10 -9.04
N GLU A 154 -5.33 -1.43 -8.96
CA GLU A 154 -6.13 -2.22 -9.91
C GLU A 154 -7.61 -1.81 -9.85
N TYR A 155 -8.17 -1.64 -8.64
CA TYR A 155 -9.54 -1.16 -8.49
C TYR A 155 -9.77 0.23 -9.09
N LEU A 156 -8.83 1.16 -8.86
CA LEU A 156 -8.89 2.53 -9.37
C LEU A 156 -8.66 2.62 -10.89
N THR A 157 -8.13 1.57 -11.51
CA THR A 157 -7.80 1.51 -12.93
C THR A 157 -8.35 0.24 -13.57
N PRO A 158 -9.68 0.12 -13.79
CA PRO A 158 -10.29 -1.11 -14.31
C PRO A 158 -9.70 -1.61 -15.63
N ASP A 159 -9.19 -0.69 -16.45
CA ASP A 159 -8.56 -1.00 -17.74
C ASP A 159 -7.06 -1.32 -17.63
N SER A 160 -6.53 -1.50 -16.42
CA SER A 160 -5.12 -1.85 -16.18
C SER A 160 -4.76 -3.26 -16.66
N HIS A 161 -5.78 -4.15 -16.73
CA HIS A 161 -5.60 -5.57 -17.07
C HIS A 161 -4.52 -6.27 -16.24
N GLY A 162 -4.42 -5.91 -14.95
CA GLY A 162 -3.44 -6.50 -14.04
C GLY A 162 -2.04 -5.87 -14.10
N SER A 163 -1.88 -4.74 -14.77
CA SER A 163 -0.55 -4.12 -14.95
C SER A 163 0.12 -3.67 -13.66
N TYR A 164 -0.66 -3.37 -12.60
CA TYR A 164 -0.10 -2.98 -11.31
C TYR A 164 0.48 -4.16 -10.53
N TRP A 165 0.03 -5.39 -10.81
CA TRP A 165 0.59 -6.57 -10.16
C TRP A 165 2.07 -6.76 -10.47
N ALA A 166 2.49 -6.46 -11.70
CA ALA A 166 3.88 -6.54 -12.13
C ALA A 166 4.77 -5.38 -11.64
N LYS A 167 4.18 -4.28 -11.13
CA LYS A 167 4.95 -3.12 -10.68
C LYS A 167 5.67 -3.40 -9.36
N ASN A 168 6.92 -2.98 -9.28
CA ASN A 168 7.60 -2.90 -7.99
C ASN A 168 7.14 -1.63 -7.25
N ILE A 169 6.55 -1.82 -6.08
CA ILE A 169 6.18 -0.72 -5.18
C ILE A 169 7.15 -0.73 -4.00
N GLY A 170 8.04 0.24 -3.95
CA GLY A 170 9.03 0.41 -2.88
C GLY A 170 8.41 0.87 -1.55
N ASN A 171 9.15 0.73 -0.45
CA ASN A 171 8.74 1.31 0.82
C ASN A 171 8.65 2.83 0.72
N CYS A 172 7.59 3.41 1.26
CA CYS A 172 7.23 4.82 1.16
C CYS A 172 7.04 5.35 -0.28
N ASP A 173 6.78 4.47 -1.26
CA ASP A 173 6.23 4.90 -2.54
C ASP A 173 4.80 5.41 -2.34
N ILE A 174 4.49 6.52 -3.03
CA ILE A 174 3.21 7.19 -2.92
C ILE A 174 2.55 7.25 -4.30
N TYR A 175 1.28 6.87 -4.37
CA TYR A 175 0.42 7.11 -5.52
C TYR A 175 -0.65 8.14 -5.15
N ALA A 176 -0.97 9.03 -6.09
CA ALA A 176 -1.98 10.07 -5.91
C ALA A 176 -3.10 9.93 -6.95
N ALA A 177 -4.33 10.13 -6.52
CA ALA A 177 -5.52 10.20 -7.36
C ALA A 177 -6.43 11.36 -6.92
N GLU A 178 -7.20 11.89 -7.86
CA GLU A 178 -8.25 12.87 -7.56
C GLU A 178 -9.63 12.22 -7.66
N VAL A 179 -10.63 12.88 -7.14
CA VAL A 179 -12.04 12.59 -7.45
C VAL A 179 -12.56 13.69 -8.36
N LYS A 180 -12.89 13.34 -9.61
CA LYS A 180 -13.50 14.22 -10.60
C LYS A 180 -14.81 13.64 -11.08
N ASP A 181 -15.87 14.44 -11.10
CA ASP A 181 -17.22 14.00 -11.50
C ASP A 181 -17.69 12.73 -10.77
N GLY A 182 -17.36 12.65 -9.48
CA GLY A 182 -17.72 11.53 -8.62
C GLY A 182 -16.95 10.23 -8.86
N LYS A 183 -15.87 10.25 -9.65
CA LYS A 183 -15.01 9.10 -9.95
C LYS A 183 -13.56 9.41 -9.62
N TYR A 184 -12.82 8.41 -9.21
CA TYR A 184 -11.38 8.52 -9.07
C TYR A 184 -10.70 8.63 -10.44
N THR A 185 -9.67 9.46 -10.53
CA THR A 185 -8.77 9.48 -11.70
C THR A 185 -7.81 8.29 -11.62
N VAL A 186 -7.19 7.95 -12.74
CA VAL A 186 -6.11 6.98 -12.77
C VAL A 186 -4.99 7.44 -11.83
N PRO A 187 -4.53 6.58 -10.90
CA PRO A 187 -3.48 6.95 -9.97
C PRO A 187 -2.15 7.21 -10.67
N VAL A 188 -1.47 8.26 -10.24
CA VAL A 188 -0.12 8.59 -10.70
C VAL A 188 0.86 8.46 -9.54
N ILE A 189 2.07 7.97 -9.83
CA ILE A 189 3.11 7.92 -8.82
C ILE A 189 3.58 9.34 -8.52
N LEU A 190 3.71 9.65 -7.23
CA LEU A 190 4.27 10.91 -6.80
C LEU A 190 5.80 10.79 -6.96
N ASP A 191 6.34 11.52 -7.94
CA ASP A 191 7.77 11.48 -8.25
C ASP A 191 8.60 11.94 -7.04
N ASP A 192 9.59 11.14 -6.71
CA ASP A 192 10.52 11.39 -5.61
C ASP A 192 11.96 11.63 -6.10
N GLY A 193 12.15 11.70 -7.41
CA GLY A 193 13.46 11.89 -8.05
C GLY A 193 14.42 10.70 -7.94
N ARG A 194 13.95 9.53 -7.42
CA ARG A 194 14.76 8.31 -7.38
C ARG A 194 14.76 7.62 -8.75
N GLU A 195 15.91 7.22 -9.22
CA GLU A 195 16.02 6.29 -10.36
C GLU A 195 15.39 4.94 -9.96
N ARG A 196 14.53 4.38 -10.82
CA ARG A 196 13.76 3.13 -10.60
C ARG A 196 14.14 2.06 -11.57
#